data_9ef10dfc8bbf4622a4ff3828fb39e30e
#
_entry.id   9ef10dfc8bbf4622a4ff3828fb39e30e
#
_cell.length_a   1.000
_cell.length_b   1.000
_cell.length_c   1.000
_cell.angle_alpha   90.00
_cell.angle_beta   90.00
_cell.angle_gamma   90.00
#
_symmetry.space_group_name_H-M   'P 1'
#
loop_
_entity.id
_entity.type
_entity.pdbx_description
1 polymer ?
#
loop_
_entity_poly.entity_id
_entity_poly.type
_entity_poly.pdbx_seq_one_letter_code
_entity_poly.pdbx_strand_id
1 'polypeptide(L)'
;MNEERLQWRTNPAIIAQYFTGEDLPKDIDIHLKPNEACVVIEDGKITGIATAQRLTVNPKLGTLSRILSKREPFRSFLFVHTGPHEVLVKLDGRWSDGTEGKGAAGLKIRFNNDDLGRLLSFAADGKTSITLGDIASSMELEISQKFRSAHMGTTHPSSAKEDRDTATLLESGLRSISQTALTDIGAQLDRVWLSWIPSDHERVMGMRSELEVLAEHGRLIAARDNEMM
;
A
#
# COMPACT_ATOMS: atom_id res chain seq x y z
N MET A 1 -24.12 -10.85 29.72
CA MET A 1 -23.72 -11.57 28.49
C MET A 1 -22.62 -10.73 27.85
N ASN A 2 -21.36 -11.23 27.87
CA ASN A 2 -20.29 -10.57 27.10
C ASN A 2 -20.63 -10.74 25.61
N GLU A 3 -20.99 -9.65 24.95
CA GLU A 3 -21.03 -9.62 23.50
C GLU A 3 -19.59 -9.84 23.02
N GLU A 4 -19.27 -11.03 22.55
CA GLU A 4 -18.00 -11.31 21.88
C GLU A 4 -17.98 -10.44 20.61
N ARG A 5 -17.21 -9.35 20.68
CA ARG A 5 -17.00 -8.47 19.52
C ARG A 5 -16.01 -9.15 18.60
N LEU A 6 -16.39 -9.41 17.38
CA LEU A 6 -15.46 -9.90 16.35
C LEU A 6 -14.41 -8.84 16.08
N GLN A 7 -13.17 -9.15 16.45
CA GLN A 7 -12.01 -8.37 16.02
C GLN A 7 -11.41 -9.00 14.77
N TRP A 8 -11.93 -8.61 13.61
CA TRP A 8 -11.50 -9.18 12.32
C TRP A 8 -10.05 -8.82 11.96
N ARG A 9 -9.54 -7.70 12.48
CA ARG A 9 -8.18 -7.21 12.22
C ARG A 9 -7.32 -7.33 13.46
N THR A 10 -6.45 -8.32 13.48
CA THR A 10 -5.52 -8.61 14.59
C THR A 10 -4.13 -8.01 14.39
N ASN A 11 -3.76 -7.68 13.14
CA ASN A 11 -2.47 -7.10 12.77
C ASN A 11 -2.70 -5.85 11.90
N PRO A 12 -2.05 -4.71 12.19
CA PRO A 12 -2.16 -3.47 11.39
C PRO A 12 -1.75 -3.64 9.92
N ALA A 13 -0.89 -4.61 9.59
CA ALA A 13 -0.51 -4.90 8.21
C ALA A 13 -1.63 -5.55 7.39
N ILE A 14 -2.62 -6.18 8.03
CA ILE A 14 -3.78 -6.75 7.35
C ILE A 14 -4.71 -5.61 6.93
N ILE A 15 -5.01 -5.53 5.65
CA ILE A 15 -5.92 -4.53 5.09
C ILE A 15 -7.28 -5.13 4.75
N ALA A 16 -7.33 -6.42 4.43
CA ALA A 16 -8.59 -7.12 4.23
C ALA A 16 -8.52 -8.55 4.73
N GLN A 17 -9.65 -9.08 5.15
CA GLN A 17 -9.78 -10.46 5.61
C GLN A 17 -11.08 -11.08 5.14
N TYR A 18 -10.95 -12.25 4.54
CA TYR A 18 -12.05 -13.04 4.01
C TYR A 18 -12.49 -14.08 5.03
N PHE A 19 -13.80 -14.20 5.23
CA PHE A 19 -14.42 -15.20 6.07
C PHE A 19 -15.53 -15.90 5.31
N THR A 20 -15.64 -17.20 5.48
CA THR A 20 -16.84 -17.92 5.08
C THR A 20 -17.92 -17.76 6.17
N GLY A 21 -19.17 -18.02 5.83
CA GLY A 21 -20.24 -17.98 6.83
C GLY A 21 -20.08 -19.00 7.96
N GLU A 22 -19.26 -20.03 7.74
CA GLU A 22 -18.93 -21.05 8.75
C GLU A 22 -17.88 -20.57 9.77
N ASP A 23 -17.03 -19.62 9.35
CA ASP A 23 -15.98 -19.05 10.21
C ASP A 23 -16.53 -18.06 11.24
N LEU A 24 -17.74 -17.58 11.04
CA LEU A 24 -18.36 -16.56 11.86
C LEU A 24 -19.53 -17.12 12.69
N PRO A 25 -19.63 -16.76 13.98
CA PRO A 25 -20.80 -17.11 14.78
C PRO A 25 -22.10 -16.62 14.16
N LYS A 26 -23.16 -17.43 14.26
CA LYS A 26 -24.51 -17.01 13.81
C LYS A 26 -25.03 -15.87 14.68
N ASP A 27 -25.71 -14.93 14.06
CA ASP A 27 -26.33 -13.77 14.71
C ASP A 27 -25.32 -12.82 15.39
N ILE A 28 -24.04 -12.83 14.98
CA ILE A 28 -23.07 -11.88 15.51
C ILE A 28 -23.30 -10.47 14.94
N ASP A 29 -23.29 -9.49 15.82
CA ASP A 29 -23.31 -8.08 15.44
C ASP A 29 -21.89 -7.52 15.36
N ILE A 30 -21.55 -6.98 14.20
CA ILE A 30 -20.26 -6.36 13.95
C ILE A 30 -20.44 -4.86 13.78
N HIS A 31 -19.65 -4.09 14.51
CA HIS A 31 -19.59 -2.65 14.35
C HIS A 31 -18.40 -2.28 13.51
N LEU A 32 -18.65 -1.80 12.28
CA LEU A 32 -17.62 -1.29 11.39
C LEU A 32 -17.20 0.12 11.82
N LYS A 33 -15.90 0.37 11.90
CA LYS A 33 -15.33 1.69 12.13
C LYS A 33 -15.43 2.56 10.86
N PRO A 34 -15.25 3.90 10.96
CA PRO A 34 -15.37 4.80 9.80
C PRO A 34 -14.54 4.43 8.58
N ASN A 35 -13.38 3.79 8.79
CA ASN A 35 -12.49 3.36 7.70
C ASN A 35 -12.59 1.84 7.45
N GLU A 36 -13.68 1.22 7.84
CA GLU A 36 -13.91 -0.20 7.64
C GLU A 36 -15.16 -0.40 6.79
N ALA A 37 -15.11 -1.39 5.93
CA ALA A 37 -16.22 -1.82 5.11
C ALA A 37 -16.30 -3.34 5.10
N CYS A 38 -17.47 -3.88 4.79
CA CYS A 38 -17.68 -5.31 4.61
C CYS A 38 -18.40 -5.55 3.28
N VAL A 39 -17.78 -6.31 2.40
CA VAL A 39 -18.40 -6.83 1.17
C VAL A 39 -19.13 -8.11 1.53
N VAL A 40 -20.44 -8.17 1.28
CA VAL A 40 -21.28 -9.35 1.49
C VAL A 40 -21.40 -10.11 0.18
N ILE A 41 -21.11 -11.41 0.24
CA ILE A 41 -21.11 -12.28 -0.93
C ILE A 41 -22.07 -13.43 -0.66
N GLU A 42 -23.01 -13.67 -1.56
CA GLU A 42 -23.96 -14.79 -1.50
C GLU A 42 -23.85 -15.63 -2.77
N ASP A 43 -23.65 -16.93 -2.62
CA ASP A 43 -23.47 -17.88 -3.72
C ASP A 43 -22.45 -17.39 -4.79
N GLY A 44 -21.32 -16.78 -4.30
CA GLY A 44 -20.26 -16.27 -5.15
C GLY A 44 -20.53 -14.91 -5.80
N LYS A 45 -21.64 -14.25 -5.50
CA LYS A 45 -21.97 -12.93 -6.03
C LYS A 45 -21.99 -11.88 -4.94
N ILE A 46 -21.44 -10.71 -5.24
CA ILE A 46 -21.51 -9.56 -4.32
C ILE A 46 -22.97 -9.09 -4.28
N THR A 47 -23.55 -9.11 -3.08
CA THR A 47 -24.95 -8.69 -2.85
C THR A 47 -25.05 -7.35 -2.14
N GLY A 48 -23.96 -6.88 -1.51
CA GLY A 48 -23.95 -5.58 -0.86
C GLY A 48 -22.57 -5.21 -0.27
N ILE A 49 -22.45 -3.92 0.05
CA ILE A 49 -21.30 -3.37 0.76
C ILE A 49 -21.82 -2.58 1.95
N ALA A 50 -21.45 -2.99 3.15
CA ALA A 50 -21.77 -2.29 4.39
C ALA A 50 -20.60 -1.40 4.81
N THR A 51 -20.89 -0.16 5.22
CA THR A 51 -19.90 0.82 5.66
C THR A 51 -20.33 1.49 6.95
N ALA A 52 -19.41 1.74 7.88
CA ALA A 52 -19.56 2.54 9.10
C ALA A 52 -20.91 2.36 9.85
N GLN A 53 -21.41 1.12 9.90
CA GLN A 53 -22.70 0.79 10.51
C GLN A 53 -22.64 -0.57 11.21
N ARG A 54 -23.68 -0.90 11.94
CA ARG A 54 -23.89 -2.21 12.52
C ARG A 54 -24.28 -3.20 11.43
N LEU A 55 -23.57 -4.31 11.36
CA LEU A 55 -23.81 -5.42 10.44
C LEU A 55 -24.13 -6.66 11.27
N THR A 56 -25.32 -7.25 11.09
CA THR A 56 -25.65 -8.55 11.65
C THR A 56 -25.28 -9.63 10.63
N VAL A 57 -24.32 -10.47 10.99
CA VAL A 57 -23.83 -11.56 10.14
C VAL A 57 -24.69 -12.80 10.33
N ASN A 58 -25.05 -13.46 9.21
CA ASN A 58 -25.86 -14.69 9.22
C ASN A 58 -27.14 -14.59 10.08
N PRO A 59 -27.99 -13.56 9.87
CA PRO A 59 -29.19 -13.40 10.67
C PRO A 59 -30.07 -14.65 10.53
N LYS A 60 -30.70 -15.07 11.65
CA LYS A 60 -31.67 -16.16 11.60
C LYS A 60 -32.81 -15.79 10.66
N LEU A 61 -33.00 -16.62 9.66
CA LEU A 61 -34.16 -16.49 8.78
C LEU A 61 -35.43 -16.72 9.62
N GLY A 62 -36.38 -15.81 9.50
CA GLY A 62 -37.69 -15.99 10.14
C GLY A 62 -38.35 -17.29 9.65
N THR A 63 -39.22 -17.86 10.48
CA THR A 63 -39.85 -19.17 10.23
C THR A 63 -40.51 -19.27 8.85
N LEU A 64 -41.10 -18.19 8.36
CA LEU A 64 -41.74 -18.14 7.03
C LEU A 64 -40.73 -18.20 5.87
N SER A 65 -39.59 -17.52 5.96
CA SER A 65 -38.56 -17.56 4.92
C SER A 65 -37.84 -18.92 4.88
N ARG A 66 -37.73 -19.65 6.00
CA ARG A 66 -37.22 -21.03 6.05
C ARG A 66 -38.13 -22.01 5.28
N ILE A 67 -39.45 -21.80 5.33
CA ILE A 67 -40.43 -22.66 4.63
C ILE A 67 -40.41 -22.41 3.11
N LEU A 68 -40.15 -21.15 2.70
CA LEU A 68 -40.18 -20.73 1.29
C LEU A 68 -38.84 -20.90 0.58
N SER A 69 -37.71 -20.79 1.26
CA SER A 69 -36.38 -20.98 0.67
C SER A 69 -35.94 -22.45 0.81
N LYS A 70 -35.86 -23.15 -0.32
CA LYS A 70 -35.41 -24.54 -0.37
C LYS A 70 -33.92 -24.74 0.03
N ARG A 71 -33.12 -23.66 0.12
CA ARG A 71 -31.70 -23.69 0.43
C ARG A 71 -31.26 -22.37 1.06
N GLU A 72 -30.52 -22.39 2.16
CA GLU A 72 -29.82 -21.21 2.68
C GLU A 72 -28.67 -20.85 1.73
N PRO A 73 -28.51 -19.59 1.30
CA PRO A 73 -27.41 -19.21 0.43
C PRO A 73 -26.07 -19.36 1.18
N PHE A 74 -25.05 -19.81 0.47
CA PHE A 74 -23.70 -19.81 1.00
C PHE A 74 -23.21 -18.38 1.09
N ARG A 75 -22.94 -17.90 2.31
CA ARG A 75 -22.47 -16.54 2.57
C ARG A 75 -20.98 -16.50 2.86
N SER A 76 -20.36 -15.45 2.38
CA SER A 76 -18.99 -15.09 2.77
C SER A 76 -18.87 -13.56 2.87
N PHE A 77 -17.83 -13.13 3.56
CA PHE A 77 -17.64 -11.75 3.96
C PHE A 77 -16.18 -11.34 3.74
N LEU A 78 -15.97 -10.21 3.07
CA LEU A 78 -14.65 -9.60 2.97
C LEU A 78 -14.66 -8.30 3.78
N PHE A 79 -14.01 -8.30 4.94
CA PHE A 79 -13.78 -7.11 5.74
C PHE A 79 -12.58 -6.37 5.20
N VAL A 80 -12.71 -5.04 5.02
CA VAL A 80 -11.66 -4.20 4.42
C VAL A 80 -11.45 -2.97 5.27
N HIS A 81 -10.20 -2.64 5.56
CA HIS A 81 -9.81 -1.32 6.05
C HIS A 81 -9.50 -0.45 4.84
N THR A 82 -10.35 0.55 4.58
CA THR A 82 -10.30 1.34 3.34
C THR A 82 -9.15 2.34 3.26
N GLY A 83 -8.44 2.56 4.35
CA GLY A 83 -7.25 3.41 4.38
C GLY A 83 -7.46 4.76 5.08
N PRO A 84 -6.53 5.70 4.92
CA PRO A 84 -5.37 5.64 4.00
C PRO A 84 -4.29 4.62 4.40
N HIS A 85 -3.60 4.08 3.41
CA HIS A 85 -2.47 3.16 3.57
C HIS A 85 -1.24 3.70 2.86
N GLU A 86 -0.04 3.32 3.36
CA GLU A 86 1.22 3.62 2.71
C GLU A 86 1.84 2.31 2.22
N VAL A 87 2.09 2.24 0.91
CA VAL A 87 2.68 1.09 0.23
C VAL A 87 4.02 1.51 -0.36
N LEU A 88 5.04 0.68 -0.18
CA LEU A 88 6.36 0.89 -0.77
C LEU A 88 6.58 -0.14 -1.89
N VAL A 89 6.91 0.36 -3.07
CA VAL A 89 7.24 -0.43 -4.25
C VAL A 89 8.71 -0.19 -4.56
N LYS A 90 9.49 -1.27 -4.72
CA LYS A 90 10.90 -1.16 -5.06
C LYS A 90 11.05 -0.72 -6.51
N LEU A 91 11.99 0.18 -6.73
CA LEU A 91 12.39 0.63 -8.04
C LEU A 91 13.86 0.30 -8.27
N ASP A 92 14.13 -0.39 -9.33
CA ASP A 92 15.49 -0.69 -9.77
C ASP A 92 15.62 -0.54 -11.29
N GLY A 93 16.78 -0.15 -11.75
CA GLY A 93 17.01 0.02 -13.18
C GLY A 93 18.36 0.64 -13.47
N ARG A 94 18.54 1.05 -14.72
CA ARG A 94 19.73 1.80 -15.14
C ARG A 94 19.33 3.19 -15.60
N TRP A 95 20.12 4.15 -15.20
CA TRP A 95 20.02 5.52 -15.64
C TRP A 95 20.55 5.70 -17.07
N SER A 96 20.35 6.89 -17.64
CA SER A 96 20.82 7.20 -18.99
C SER A 96 22.33 7.12 -19.17
N ASP A 97 23.11 7.27 -18.10
CA ASP A 97 24.55 7.11 -18.07
C ASP A 97 25.04 5.65 -17.89
N GLY A 98 24.09 4.71 -17.80
CA GLY A 98 24.37 3.28 -17.61
C GLY A 98 24.58 2.86 -16.15
N THR A 99 24.62 3.79 -15.20
CA THR A 99 24.75 3.45 -13.77
C THR A 99 23.49 2.81 -13.21
N GLU A 100 23.63 1.96 -12.18
CA GLU A 100 22.50 1.36 -11.50
C GLU A 100 21.78 2.38 -10.62
N GLY A 101 20.45 2.43 -10.75
CA GLY A 101 19.57 3.20 -9.88
C GLY A 101 18.75 2.25 -9.01
N LYS A 102 18.74 2.51 -7.71
CA LYS A 102 17.92 1.79 -6.74
C LYS A 102 17.16 2.80 -5.90
N GLY A 103 15.89 2.51 -5.68
CA GLY A 103 15.03 3.39 -4.90
C GLY A 103 13.73 2.73 -4.50
N ALA A 104 12.82 3.53 -4.02
CA ALA A 104 11.46 3.13 -3.69
C ALA A 104 10.47 4.20 -4.12
N ALA A 105 9.34 3.75 -4.65
CA ALA A 105 8.14 4.55 -4.80
C ALA A 105 7.27 4.39 -3.54
N GLY A 106 6.98 5.49 -2.87
CA GLY A 106 5.98 5.51 -1.82
C GLY A 106 4.63 5.91 -2.40
N LEU A 107 3.61 5.10 -2.14
CA LEU A 107 2.25 5.31 -2.61
C LEU A 107 1.33 5.44 -1.41
N LYS A 108 0.66 6.57 -1.25
CA LYS A 108 -0.43 6.69 -0.31
C LYS A 108 -1.72 6.39 -1.04
N ILE A 109 -2.41 5.33 -0.62
CA ILE A 109 -3.56 4.78 -1.31
C ILE A 109 -4.78 4.70 -0.39
N ARG A 110 -5.96 4.66 -1.01
CA ARG A 110 -7.24 4.43 -0.36
C ARG A 110 -8.09 3.52 -1.23
N PHE A 111 -8.80 2.59 -0.62
CA PHE A 111 -9.76 1.75 -1.34
C PHE A 111 -11.10 2.47 -1.46
N ASN A 112 -11.64 2.44 -2.67
CA ASN A 112 -12.95 2.99 -2.95
C ASN A 112 -14.04 1.95 -2.58
N ASN A 113 -15.07 2.37 -1.85
CA ASN A 113 -16.11 1.45 -1.40
C ASN A 113 -16.77 0.68 -2.55
N ASP A 114 -16.99 1.33 -3.69
CA ASP A 114 -17.67 0.71 -4.84
C ASP A 114 -16.81 -0.35 -5.55
N ASP A 115 -15.50 -0.32 -5.35
CA ASP A 115 -14.53 -1.20 -6.01
C ASP A 115 -13.93 -2.28 -5.10
N LEU A 116 -14.37 -2.37 -3.83
CA LEU A 116 -13.81 -3.33 -2.85
C LEU A 116 -13.89 -4.78 -3.31
N GLY A 117 -14.86 -5.10 -4.15
CA GLY A 117 -15.01 -6.42 -4.73
C GLY A 117 -13.80 -6.89 -5.57
N ARG A 118 -12.98 -5.97 -6.07
CA ARG A 118 -11.75 -6.29 -6.81
C ARG A 118 -10.71 -7.00 -5.95
N LEU A 119 -10.73 -6.76 -4.64
CA LEU A 119 -9.86 -7.47 -3.69
C LEU A 119 -10.17 -8.96 -3.56
N LEU A 120 -11.33 -9.42 -4.05
CA LEU A 120 -11.67 -10.85 -4.06
C LEU A 120 -10.74 -11.67 -4.96
N SER A 121 -10.03 -11.06 -5.91
CA SER A 121 -8.99 -11.74 -6.69
C SER A 121 -7.93 -12.38 -5.81
N PHE A 122 -7.51 -11.70 -4.73
CA PHE A 122 -6.57 -12.25 -3.75
C PHE A 122 -7.14 -13.44 -2.97
N ALA A 123 -8.45 -13.41 -2.67
CA ALA A 123 -9.12 -14.53 -2.00
C ALA A 123 -9.27 -15.74 -2.95
N ALA A 124 -9.46 -15.51 -4.25
CA ALA A 124 -9.49 -16.55 -5.26
C ALA A 124 -8.15 -17.31 -5.34
N ASP A 125 -7.04 -16.65 -5.05
CA ASP A 125 -5.70 -17.26 -4.94
C ASP A 125 -5.49 -18.05 -3.62
N GLY A 126 -6.56 -18.24 -2.84
CA GLY A 126 -6.54 -19.01 -1.58
C GLY A 126 -6.09 -18.21 -0.36
N LYS A 127 -5.91 -16.90 -0.45
CA LYS A 127 -5.56 -16.04 0.67
C LYS A 127 -6.80 -15.64 1.47
N THR A 128 -6.82 -15.94 2.74
CA THR A 128 -7.86 -15.48 3.67
C THR A 128 -7.55 -14.09 4.25
N SER A 129 -6.26 -13.68 4.25
CA SER A 129 -5.82 -12.35 4.71
C SER A 129 -5.02 -11.67 3.63
N ILE A 130 -5.33 -10.40 3.36
CA ILE A 130 -4.62 -9.56 2.40
C ILE A 130 -3.86 -8.51 3.19
N THR A 131 -2.56 -8.43 2.97
CA THR A 131 -1.65 -7.48 3.64
C THR A 131 -1.22 -6.35 2.71
N LEU A 132 -0.64 -5.29 3.28
CA LEU A 132 0.01 -4.24 2.49
C LEU A 132 1.17 -4.79 1.63
N GLY A 133 1.86 -5.84 2.12
CA GLY A 133 2.89 -6.53 1.35
C GLY A 133 2.34 -7.26 0.13
N ASP A 134 1.15 -7.85 0.23
CA ASP A 134 0.49 -8.50 -0.91
C ASP A 134 0.12 -7.48 -1.98
N ILE A 135 -0.41 -6.32 -1.57
CA ILE A 135 -0.71 -5.21 -2.48
C ILE A 135 0.57 -4.70 -3.17
N ALA A 136 1.63 -4.44 -2.38
CA ALA A 136 2.92 -4.03 -2.93
C ALA A 136 3.42 -5.02 -3.99
N SER A 137 3.45 -6.30 -3.64
CA SER A 137 3.96 -7.37 -4.51
C SER A 137 3.15 -7.52 -5.80
N SER A 138 1.82 -7.31 -5.76
CA SER A 138 0.95 -7.41 -6.94
C SER A 138 1.24 -6.33 -7.99
N MET A 139 1.74 -5.17 -7.57
CA MET A 139 1.99 -4.01 -8.43
C MET A 139 3.48 -3.80 -8.76
N GLU A 140 4.38 -4.36 -7.93
CA GLU A 140 5.82 -4.03 -7.98
C GLU A 140 6.42 -4.26 -9.36
N LEU A 141 6.16 -5.42 -9.96
CA LEU A 141 6.73 -5.76 -11.26
C LEU A 141 6.26 -4.80 -12.36
N GLU A 142 4.97 -4.52 -12.41
CA GLU A 142 4.38 -3.65 -13.43
C GLU A 142 4.89 -2.22 -13.29
N ILE A 143 4.82 -1.65 -12.09
CA ILE A 143 5.25 -0.27 -11.82
C ILE A 143 6.75 -0.14 -12.10
N SER A 144 7.58 -1.07 -11.58
CA SER A 144 9.03 -1.01 -11.76
C SER A 144 9.42 -1.12 -13.23
N GLN A 145 8.83 -2.04 -14.00
CA GLN A 145 9.13 -2.20 -15.43
C GLN A 145 8.73 -0.98 -16.25
N LYS A 146 7.48 -0.49 -16.07
CA LYS A 146 6.98 0.67 -16.79
C LYS A 146 7.78 1.94 -16.44
N PHE A 147 8.09 2.13 -15.17
CA PHE A 147 8.87 3.29 -14.73
C PHE A 147 10.31 3.25 -15.26
N ARG A 148 10.95 2.09 -15.24
CA ARG A 148 12.29 1.88 -15.80
C ARG A 148 12.32 2.23 -17.28
N SER A 149 11.40 1.69 -18.05
CA SER A 149 11.38 1.88 -19.50
C SER A 149 11.04 3.31 -19.92
N ALA A 150 10.15 3.98 -19.17
CA ALA A 150 9.68 5.30 -19.55
C ALA A 150 10.56 6.45 -19.03
N HIS A 151 11.24 6.27 -17.90
CA HIS A 151 11.88 7.37 -17.20
C HIS A 151 13.34 7.14 -16.86
N MET A 152 13.73 6.01 -16.26
CA MET A 152 15.12 5.83 -15.79
C MET A 152 16.14 5.84 -16.92
N GLY A 153 15.86 5.11 -18.03
CA GLY A 153 16.77 5.03 -19.16
C GLY A 153 17.03 6.34 -19.90
N THR A 154 16.19 7.36 -19.66
CA THR A 154 16.28 8.67 -20.31
C THR A 154 16.72 9.79 -19.37
N THR A 155 16.77 9.53 -18.08
CA THR A 155 17.09 10.53 -17.04
C THR A 155 18.49 10.31 -16.50
N HIS A 156 19.26 11.39 -16.34
CA HIS A 156 20.57 11.36 -15.68
C HIS A 156 20.39 11.30 -14.15
N PRO A 157 21.18 10.49 -13.41
CA PRO A 157 20.99 10.30 -11.98
C PRO A 157 21.11 11.61 -11.15
N SER A 158 22.03 12.50 -11.50
CA SER A 158 22.16 13.80 -10.83
C SER A 158 20.90 14.66 -11.02
N SER A 159 20.36 14.70 -12.25
CA SER A 159 19.12 15.45 -12.50
C SER A 159 17.93 14.89 -11.71
N ALA A 160 17.82 13.56 -11.59
CA ALA A 160 16.77 12.92 -10.82
C ALA A 160 16.82 13.26 -9.31
N LYS A 161 18.02 13.58 -8.77
CA LYS A 161 18.25 13.81 -7.34
C LYS A 161 18.33 15.28 -6.96
N GLU A 162 18.88 16.11 -7.85
CA GLU A 162 19.25 17.51 -7.56
C GLU A 162 18.33 18.51 -8.27
N ASP A 163 17.76 18.15 -9.43
CA ASP A 163 16.88 19.03 -10.17
C ASP A 163 15.40 18.79 -9.79
N ARG A 164 14.79 19.83 -9.25
CA ARG A 164 13.41 19.80 -8.77
C ARG A 164 12.40 19.56 -9.91
N ASP A 165 12.66 20.09 -11.09
CA ASP A 165 11.74 19.96 -12.23
C ASP A 165 11.76 18.52 -12.75
N THR A 166 12.95 17.91 -12.84
CA THR A 166 13.12 16.49 -13.18
C THR A 166 12.49 15.58 -12.11
N ALA A 167 12.69 15.86 -10.83
CA ALA A 167 12.06 15.10 -9.75
C ALA A 167 10.52 15.15 -9.86
N THR A 168 9.95 16.33 -10.11
CA THR A 168 8.51 16.52 -10.30
C THR A 168 7.99 15.74 -11.53
N LEU A 169 8.75 15.75 -12.63
CA LEU A 169 8.41 14.99 -13.84
C LEU A 169 8.39 13.48 -13.55
N LEU A 170 9.39 12.96 -12.84
CA LEU A 170 9.48 11.56 -12.44
C LEU A 170 8.31 11.16 -11.52
N GLU A 171 7.96 11.99 -10.54
CA GLU A 171 6.79 11.74 -9.67
C GLU A 171 5.47 11.77 -10.45
N SER A 172 5.33 12.67 -11.42
CA SER A 172 4.17 12.74 -12.30
C SER A 172 4.03 11.49 -13.17
N GLY A 173 5.14 11.02 -13.75
CA GLY A 173 5.19 9.77 -14.50
C GLY A 173 4.86 8.55 -13.65
N LEU A 174 5.43 8.47 -12.45
CA LEU A 174 5.14 7.43 -11.49
C LEU A 174 3.67 7.43 -11.07
N ARG A 175 3.08 8.62 -10.85
CA ARG A 175 1.66 8.79 -10.53
C ARG A 175 0.78 8.17 -11.61
N SER A 176 1.05 8.47 -12.86
CA SER A 176 0.29 7.95 -14.01
C SER A 176 0.37 6.42 -14.10
N ILE A 177 1.58 5.86 -13.96
CA ILE A 177 1.81 4.41 -13.99
C ILE A 177 1.10 3.73 -12.83
N SER A 178 1.26 4.25 -11.61
CA SER A 178 0.69 3.67 -10.40
C SER A 178 -0.84 3.73 -10.38
N GLN A 179 -1.44 4.81 -10.93
CA GLN A 179 -2.89 4.94 -10.99
C GLN A 179 -3.53 3.81 -11.80
N THR A 180 -2.88 3.38 -12.89
CA THR A 180 -3.36 2.24 -13.70
C THR A 180 -3.35 0.95 -12.90
N ALA A 181 -2.21 0.60 -12.28
CA ALA A 181 -2.07 -0.62 -11.48
C ALA A 181 -3.02 -0.64 -10.28
N LEU A 182 -3.24 0.51 -9.63
CA LEU A 182 -4.14 0.64 -8.49
C LEU A 182 -5.61 0.47 -8.87
N THR A 183 -6.00 0.92 -10.06
CA THR A 183 -7.38 0.77 -10.54
C THR A 183 -7.78 -0.70 -10.63
N ASP A 184 -6.87 -1.59 -10.99
CA ASP A 184 -7.13 -3.03 -11.14
C ASP A 184 -7.49 -3.69 -9.80
N ILE A 185 -6.98 -3.17 -8.69
CA ILE A 185 -7.27 -3.65 -7.33
C ILE A 185 -8.31 -2.80 -6.58
N GLY A 186 -8.95 -1.83 -7.25
CA GLY A 186 -9.99 -0.98 -6.67
C GLY A 186 -9.46 0.10 -5.71
N ALA A 187 -8.18 0.48 -5.85
CA ALA A 187 -7.57 1.52 -5.05
C ALA A 187 -7.40 2.83 -5.81
N GLN A 188 -7.40 3.93 -5.08
CA GLN A 188 -7.10 5.29 -5.55
C GLN A 188 -5.79 5.77 -4.96
N LEU A 189 -5.05 6.54 -5.75
CA LEU A 189 -3.79 7.15 -5.35
C LEU A 189 -4.02 8.56 -4.79
N ASP A 190 -3.80 8.73 -3.49
CA ASP A 190 -3.84 10.06 -2.86
C ASP A 190 -2.54 10.83 -3.12
N ARG A 191 -1.40 10.18 -2.88
CA ARG A 191 -0.07 10.78 -2.99
C ARG A 191 0.96 9.76 -3.48
N VAL A 192 1.99 10.28 -4.18
CA VAL A 192 3.17 9.52 -4.58
C VAL A 192 4.42 10.32 -4.21
N TRP A 193 5.50 9.62 -3.90
CA TRP A 193 6.84 10.19 -3.74
C TRP A 193 7.91 9.19 -4.14
N LEU A 194 9.07 9.70 -4.49
CA LEU A 194 10.25 8.93 -4.86
C LEU A 194 11.33 9.08 -3.79
N SER A 195 12.05 8.02 -3.53
CA SER A 195 13.23 8.01 -2.68
C SER A 195 14.31 7.19 -3.37
N TRP A 196 15.48 7.79 -3.58
CA TRP A 196 16.61 7.13 -4.20
C TRP A 196 17.65 6.73 -3.16
N ILE A 197 18.20 5.52 -3.30
CA ILE A 197 19.30 5.03 -2.48
C ILE A 197 20.59 5.59 -3.12
N PRO A 198 21.45 6.29 -2.34
CA PRO A 198 22.75 6.73 -2.84
C PRO A 198 23.58 5.54 -3.33
N SER A 199 24.22 5.68 -4.48
CA SER A 199 25.20 4.69 -4.97
C SER A 199 26.40 4.61 -4.00
N ASP A 200 27.16 3.52 -4.07
CA ASP A 200 28.37 3.38 -3.25
C ASP A 200 29.39 4.48 -3.54
N HIS A 201 29.47 4.94 -4.77
CA HIS A 201 30.31 6.08 -5.16
C HIS A 201 29.85 7.38 -4.47
N GLU A 202 28.56 7.69 -4.52
CA GLU A 202 28.00 8.88 -3.85
C GLU A 202 28.18 8.83 -2.34
N ARG A 203 28.03 7.65 -1.73
CA ARG A 203 28.29 7.47 -0.29
C ARG A 203 29.75 7.74 0.07
N VAL A 204 30.71 7.24 -0.76
CA VAL A 204 32.13 7.49 -0.56
C VAL A 204 32.47 8.97 -0.76
N MET A 205 31.88 9.62 -1.77
CA MET A 205 32.07 11.05 -2.00
C MET A 205 31.47 11.91 -0.87
N GLY A 206 30.29 11.54 -0.36
CA GLY A 206 29.68 12.20 0.80
C GLY A 206 30.57 12.08 2.04
N MET A 207 31.09 10.89 2.35
CA MET A 207 32.02 10.71 3.47
C MET A 207 33.31 11.50 3.32
N ARG A 208 33.87 11.60 2.09
CA ARG A 208 35.04 12.45 1.82
C ARG A 208 34.75 13.93 2.10
N SER A 209 33.62 14.43 1.61
CA SER A 209 33.22 15.82 1.83
C SER A 209 33.03 16.12 3.32
N GLU A 210 32.41 15.23 4.09
CA GLU A 210 32.29 15.37 5.55
C GLU A 210 33.65 15.39 6.25
N LEU A 211 34.59 14.52 5.85
CA LEU A 211 35.95 14.50 6.39
C LEU A 211 36.72 15.77 6.06
N GLU A 212 36.56 16.32 4.86
CA GLU A 212 37.21 17.59 4.48
C GLU A 212 36.67 18.75 5.30
N VAL A 213 35.36 18.83 5.54
CA VAL A 213 34.74 19.85 6.37
C VAL A 213 35.22 19.73 7.84
N LEU A 214 35.30 18.51 8.36
CA LEU A 214 35.82 18.27 9.71
C LEU A 214 37.31 18.65 9.83
N ALA A 215 38.13 18.33 8.81
CA ALA A 215 39.56 18.71 8.80
C ALA A 215 39.75 20.23 8.74
N GLU A 216 38.94 20.93 7.92
CA GLU A 216 38.99 22.37 7.85
C GLU A 216 38.53 23.02 9.16
N HIS A 217 37.48 22.51 9.78
CA HIS A 217 37.05 22.96 11.10
C HIS A 217 38.12 22.77 12.16
N GLY A 218 38.81 21.62 12.16
CA GLY A 218 39.95 21.37 13.04
C GLY A 218 41.14 22.34 12.85
N ARG A 219 41.44 22.70 11.57
CA ARG A 219 42.47 23.70 11.26
C ARG A 219 42.11 25.10 11.79
N LEU A 220 40.85 25.51 11.64
CA LEU A 220 40.35 26.79 12.13
C LEU A 220 40.43 26.90 13.67
N ILE A 221 40.08 25.82 14.37
CA ILE A 221 40.22 25.76 15.83
C ILE A 221 41.68 25.88 16.23
N ALA A 222 42.57 25.10 15.62
CA ALA A 222 44.01 25.15 15.93
C ALA A 222 44.66 26.53 15.64
N ALA A 223 44.23 27.20 14.55
CA ALA A 223 44.68 28.54 14.23
C ALA A 223 44.25 29.56 15.30
N ARG A 224 43.02 29.48 15.76
CA ARG A 224 42.47 30.35 16.81
C ARG A 224 43.17 30.15 18.15
N ASP A 225 43.48 28.91 18.51
CA ASP A 225 44.17 28.62 19.76
C ASP A 225 45.63 29.14 19.75
N ASN A 226 46.30 29.15 18.58
CA ASN A 226 47.61 29.74 18.41
C ASN A 226 47.64 31.28 18.45
N GLU A 227 46.55 31.94 18.10
CA GLU A 227 46.45 33.40 18.19
C GLU A 227 46.17 33.90 19.62
N MET A 228 45.72 33.02 20.51
CA MET A 228 45.40 33.35 21.90
C MET A 228 46.56 33.06 22.89
N MET A 229 47.70 32.51 22.44
CA MET A 229 48.90 32.30 23.19
C MET A 229 49.91 33.41 22.93
#